data_e4e16547d1185a6ec49b4e323ed88af5
#
_entry.id   e4e16547d1185a6ec49b4e323ed88af5
#
_cell.length_a   1.000
_cell.length_b   1.000
_cell.length_c   1.000
_cell.angle_alpha   90.00
_cell.angle_beta   90.00
_cell.angle_gamma   90.00
#
_symmetry.space_group_name_H-M   'P 1'
#
loop_
_entity.id
_entity.type
_entity.pdbx_description
1 polymer ?
#
loop_
_entity_poly.entity_id
_entity_poly.type
_entity_poly.pdbx_seq_one_letter_code
_entity_poly.pdbx_strand_id
1 'polypeptide(L)'
;MKRLFAVSAFLAFPVLVHAVRIGDVTDLDLGEQTFRFLSMRDAAVRNAVLGSIFMGVSCGLFGGYVVARRLALFGDTLSHAVLPGVALGFLWSRSKDPVVILFGATVAGLLGTVVVSWIRKTTRVKEDSALGLVLAGFYAVGICILTVIQKMDFGNQSGIDKFLFGQAAALSAEDVRLMGMVAVGALLMVTFFRKELLVTSFDEGFARSVGVPVEFIRYVLLVGLTFAVVTSLQAVGVVLVSALLITPAATAY
;
A
#
# COMPACT_ATOMS: atom_id res chain seq x y z
N MET A 1 4.47 -4.10 37.92
CA MET A 1 3.59 -2.95 38.13
C MET A 1 3.95 -1.71 37.31
N LYS A 2 5.24 -1.30 37.16
CA LYS A 2 5.62 -0.07 36.40
C LYS A 2 5.36 -0.14 34.86
N ARG A 3 5.30 -1.33 34.25
CA ARG A 3 5.05 -1.49 32.80
C ARG A 3 3.57 -1.43 32.40
N LEU A 4 2.66 -1.74 33.30
CA LEU A 4 1.22 -1.59 33.06
C LEU A 4 0.77 -0.12 33.08
N PHE A 5 1.41 0.72 33.90
CA PHE A 5 1.11 2.15 33.95
C PHE A 5 1.50 2.91 32.67
N ALA A 6 2.57 2.48 31.98
CA ALA A 6 3.02 3.10 30.74
C ALA A 6 2.04 2.80 29.57
N VAL A 7 1.45 1.61 29.54
CA VAL A 7 0.48 1.21 28.50
C VAL A 7 -0.85 1.91 28.70
N SER A 8 -1.32 2.06 29.95
CA SER A 8 -2.56 2.80 30.25
C SER A 8 -2.44 4.30 29.96
N ALA A 9 -1.26 4.90 30.19
CA ALA A 9 -0.99 6.29 29.85
C ALA A 9 -0.95 6.53 28.33
N PHE A 10 -0.47 5.56 27.55
CA PHE A 10 -0.44 5.65 26.08
C PHE A 10 -1.83 5.49 25.46
N LEU A 11 -2.72 4.67 26.08
CA LEU A 11 -4.10 4.52 25.64
C LEU A 11 -5.01 5.67 26.06
N ALA A 12 -4.64 6.43 27.11
CA ALA A 12 -5.39 7.61 27.57
C ALA A 12 -5.01 8.90 26.80
N PHE A 13 -3.88 8.92 26.09
CA PHE A 13 -3.41 10.11 25.37
C PHE A 13 -4.35 10.62 24.25
N PRO A 14 -5.08 9.77 23.49
CA PRO A 14 -6.00 10.27 22.45
C PRO A 14 -7.26 10.96 23.00
N VAL A 15 -7.58 10.83 24.27
CA VAL A 15 -8.80 11.41 24.84
C VAL A 15 -8.64 12.91 25.20
N LEU A 16 -7.43 13.42 25.27
CA LEU A 16 -7.14 14.81 25.70
C LEU A 16 -6.79 15.79 24.56
N VAL A 17 -6.71 15.34 23.33
CA VAL A 17 -6.54 16.26 22.19
C VAL A 17 -7.93 16.75 21.78
N HIS A 18 -8.41 17.78 22.44
CA HIS A 18 -9.49 18.62 21.93
C HIS A 18 -8.94 19.36 20.70
N ALA A 19 -9.12 18.78 19.52
CA ALA A 19 -8.95 19.52 18.28
C ALA A 19 -10.01 20.64 18.27
N VAL A 20 -9.58 21.88 18.48
CA VAL A 20 -10.41 23.07 18.28
C VAL A 20 -10.87 23.05 16.83
N ARG A 21 -12.13 22.73 16.59
CA ARG A 21 -12.74 22.79 15.26
C ARG A 21 -12.95 24.24 14.90
N ILE A 22 -12.29 24.69 13.84
CA ILE A 22 -12.64 25.95 13.15
C ILE A 22 -13.94 25.65 12.37
N GLY A 23 -15.07 26.11 12.86
CA GLY A 23 -16.38 25.97 12.20
C GLY A 23 -17.40 25.11 12.93
N ASP A 24 -17.61 25.39 14.23
CA ASP A 24 -18.78 24.87 14.96
C ASP A 24 -20.05 25.54 14.45
N VAL A 25 -20.76 24.86 13.58
CA VAL A 25 -22.14 25.22 13.18
C VAL A 25 -23.14 24.12 13.60
N THR A 26 -22.70 23.04 14.22
CA THR A 26 -23.64 22.02 14.70
C THR A 26 -23.20 21.51 16.06
N ASP A 27 -23.89 21.93 17.12
CA ASP A 27 -23.90 21.31 18.45
C ASP A 27 -24.49 19.88 18.36
N LEU A 28 -23.81 18.99 17.67
CA LEU A 28 -24.17 17.58 17.66
C LEU A 28 -23.68 16.95 18.96
N ASP A 29 -24.63 16.47 19.76
CA ASP A 29 -24.32 15.68 20.96
C ASP A 29 -23.39 14.51 20.59
N LEU A 30 -22.41 14.20 21.46
CA LEU A 30 -21.45 13.11 21.27
C LEU A 30 -22.16 11.77 20.95
N GLY A 31 -23.36 11.57 21.52
CA GLY A 31 -24.17 10.39 21.23
C GLY A 31 -24.65 10.33 19.78
N GLU A 32 -25.04 11.47 19.22
CA GLU A 32 -25.46 11.54 17.83
C GLU A 32 -24.29 11.40 16.85
N GLN A 33 -23.13 11.96 17.19
CA GLN A 33 -21.89 11.78 16.38
C GLN A 33 -21.43 10.32 16.35
N THR A 34 -21.45 9.63 17.50
CA THR A 34 -21.08 8.21 17.58
C THR A 34 -22.09 7.34 16.83
N PHE A 35 -23.38 7.63 16.92
CA PHE A 35 -24.42 6.92 16.19
C PHE A 35 -24.30 7.14 14.67
N ARG A 36 -24.00 8.34 14.21
CA ARG A 36 -23.75 8.65 12.78
C ARG A 36 -22.53 7.91 12.25
N PHE A 37 -21.44 7.86 13.03
CA PHE A 37 -20.24 7.10 12.69
C PHE A 37 -20.53 5.60 12.58
N LEU A 38 -21.18 5.01 13.59
CA LEU A 38 -21.52 3.59 13.62
C LEU A 38 -22.55 3.20 12.55
N SER A 39 -23.49 4.09 12.23
CA SER A 39 -24.50 3.84 11.19
C SER A 39 -23.98 4.00 9.77
N MET A 40 -22.70 4.42 9.60
CA MET A 40 -22.05 4.65 8.29
C MET A 40 -22.88 5.54 7.33
N ARG A 41 -23.66 6.48 7.89
CA ARG A 41 -24.52 7.36 7.10
C ARG A 41 -23.72 8.30 6.21
N ASP A 42 -22.57 8.79 6.69
CA ASP A 42 -21.71 9.68 5.94
C ASP A 42 -20.90 8.89 4.91
N ALA A 43 -20.99 9.30 3.66
CA ALA A 43 -20.29 8.64 2.55
C ALA A 43 -18.76 8.58 2.76
N ALA A 44 -18.18 9.63 3.35
CA ALA A 44 -16.75 9.68 3.68
C ALA A 44 -16.36 8.60 4.70
N VAL A 45 -17.14 8.45 5.78
CA VAL A 45 -16.91 7.42 6.81
C VAL A 45 -17.06 6.02 6.23
N ARG A 46 -18.12 5.79 5.48
CA ARG A 46 -18.36 4.50 4.81
C ARG A 46 -17.24 4.13 3.87
N ASN A 47 -16.81 5.07 3.03
CA ASN A 47 -15.73 4.84 2.08
C ASN A 47 -14.39 4.58 2.80
N ALA A 48 -14.09 5.33 3.86
CA ALA A 48 -12.88 5.12 4.65
C ALA A 48 -12.86 3.74 5.32
N VAL A 49 -13.98 3.31 5.91
CA VAL A 49 -14.09 2.00 6.57
C VAL A 49 -13.99 0.86 5.55
N LEU A 50 -14.74 0.93 4.44
CA LEU A 50 -14.67 -0.10 3.39
C LEU A 50 -13.30 -0.16 2.75
N GLY A 51 -12.68 0.99 2.44
CA GLY A 51 -11.32 1.07 1.92
C GLY A 51 -10.31 0.43 2.87
N SER A 52 -10.40 0.72 4.17
CA SER A 52 -9.53 0.13 5.19
C SER A 52 -9.68 -1.40 5.28
N ILE A 53 -10.90 -1.91 5.17
CA ILE A 53 -11.16 -3.37 5.18
C ILE A 53 -10.55 -4.01 3.93
N PHE A 54 -10.80 -3.48 2.74
CA PHE A 54 -10.28 -4.05 1.49
C PHE A 54 -8.76 -4.01 1.44
N MET A 55 -8.17 -2.90 1.87
CA MET A 55 -6.72 -2.74 2.00
C MET A 55 -6.15 -3.73 3.02
N GLY A 56 -6.78 -3.85 4.20
CA GLY A 56 -6.36 -4.80 5.23
C GLY A 56 -6.39 -6.24 4.75
N VAL A 57 -7.42 -6.63 4.01
CA VAL A 57 -7.51 -7.96 3.39
C VAL A 57 -6.40 -8.17 2.37
N SER A 58 -6.20 -7.24 1.44
CA SER A 58 -5.18 -7.36 0.39
C SER A 58 -3.77 -7.42 0.96
N CYS A 59 -3.42 -6.47 1.84
CA CYS A 59 -2.10 -6.42 2.48
C CYS A 59 -1.86 -7.60 3.43
N GLY A 60 -2.87 -8.03 4.17
CA GLY A 60 -2.76 -9.17 5.08
C GLY A 60 -2.53 -10.49 4.36
N LEU A 61 -3.25 -10.72 3.23
CA LEU A 61 -3.08 -11.93 2.42
C LEU A 61 -1.66 -12.03 1.84
N PHE A 62 -1.17 -10.95 1.23
CA PHE A 62 0.18 -10.94 0.66
C PHE A 62 1.28 -10.83 1.70
N GLY A 63 1.03 -10.09 2.80
CA GLY A 63 1.98 -9.90 3.89
C GLY A 63 2.47 -11.21 4.49
N GLY A 64 1.59 -12.18 4.67
CA GLY A 64 1.95 -13.52 5.14
C GLY A 64 3.02 -14.18 4.27
N TYR A 65 2.90 -14.11 2.96
CA TYR A 65 3.89 -14.68 2.03
C TYR A 65 5.19 -13.86 1.98
N VAL A 66 5.09 -12.53 2.11
CA VAL A 66 6.25 -11.63 2.15
C VAL A 66 7.09 -11.91 3.39
N VAL A 67 6.47 -12.06 4.55
CA VAL A 67 7.16 -12.38 5.82
C VAL A 67 7.74 -13.79 5.77
N ALA A 68 6.98 -14.82 5.30
CA ALA A 68 7.46 -16.19 5.16
C ALA A 68 8.70 -16.29 4.24
N ARG A 69 8.75 -15.47 3.19
CA ARG A 69 9.90 -15.40 2.26
C ARG A 69 11.03 -14.48 2.73
N ARG A 70 10.91 -13.85 3.90
CA ARG A 70 11.86 -12.88 4.44
C ARG A 70 12.07 -11.64 3.55
N LEU A 71 11.05 -11.25 2.79
CA LEU A 71 11.06 -10.12 1.86
C LEU A 71 10.51 -8.84 2.51
N ALA A 72 10.81 -8.56 3.77
CA ALA A 72 10.25 -7.43 4.50
C ALA A 72 10.50 -6.07 3.81
N LEU A 73 11.68 -5.87 3.23
CA LEU A 73 12.02 -4.66 2.47
C LEU A 73 11.25 -4.51 1.14
N PHE A 74 10.59 -5.56 0.65
CA PHE A 74 9.94 -5.53 -0.65
C PHE A 74 8.76 -4.57 -0.68
N GLY A 75 7.96 -4.51 0.38
CA GLY A 75 6.83 -3.58 0.49
C GLY A 75 7.28 -2.13 0.42
N ASP A 76 8.37 -1.80 1.13
CA ASP A 76 8.95 -0.46 1.13
C ASP A 76 9.55 -0.11 -0.24
N THR A 77 10.32 -1.01 -0.82
CA THR A 77 10.89 -0.84 -2.17
C THR A 77 9.80 -0.58 -3.20
N LEU A 78 8.70 -1.33 -3.14
CA LEU A 78 7.62 -1.20 -4.09
C LEU A 78 6.86 0.12 -3.93
N SER A 79 6.61 0.54 -2.68
CA SER A 79 5.96 1.81 -2.37
C SER A 79 6.74 3.00 -2.92
N HIS A 80 8.06 2.95 -2.87
CA HIS A 80 8.93 3.98 -3.43
C HIS A 80 9.12 3.84 -4.95
N ALA A 81 9.14 2.61 -5.50
CA ALA A 81 9.26 2.37 -6.93
C ALA A 81 8.06 2.88 -7.74
N VAL A 82 6.93 3.06 -7.10
CA VAL A 82 5.70 3.59 -7.71
C VAL A 82 5.76 5.10 -7.96
N LEU A 83 6.57 5.85 -7.21
CA LEU A 83 6.60 7.33 -7.26
C LEU A 83 6.86 7.91 -8.64
N PRO A 84 7.84 7.45 -9.43
CA PRO A 84 8.04 7.96 -10.80
C PRO A 84 6.79 7.75 -11.66
N GLY A 85 6.09 6.63 -11.49
CA GLY A 85 4.87 6.33 -12.24
C GLY A 85 3.70 7.23 -11.88
N VAL A 86 3.53 7.54 -10.60
CA VAL A 86 2.56 8.54 -10.12
C VAL A 86 2.85 9.90 -10.75
N ALA A 87 4.10 10.33 -10.71
CA ALA A 87 4.54 11.61 -11.26
C ALA A 87 4.34 11.68 -12.79
N LEU A 88 4.71 10.63 -13.52
CA LEU A 88 4.51 10.54 -14.97
C LEU A 88 3.03 10.46 -15.34
N GLY A 89 2.23 9.70 -14.60
CA GLY A 89 0.78 9.63 -14.78
C GLY A 89 0.10 10.99 -14.63
N PHE A 90 0.53 11.77 -13.63
CA PHE A 90 0.07 13.14 -13.44
C PHE A 90 0.47 14.05 -14.61
N LEU A 91 1.71 13.98 -15.08
CA LEU A 91 2.19 14.75 -16.23
C LEU A 91 1.42 14.42 -17.51
N TRP A 92 1.14 13.15 -17.74
CA TRP A 92 0.43 12.70 -18.94
C TRP A 92 -1.02 13.18 -18.97
N SER A 93 -1.71 13.00 -17.87
CA SER A 93 -3.14 13.34 -17.77
C SER A 93 -3.40 14.84 -17.76
N ARG A 94 -2.44 15.68 -17.29
CA ARG A 94 -2.64 17.11 -16.96
C ARG A 94 -3.92 17.38 -16.15
N SER A 95 -4.60 16.33 -15.76
CA SER A 95 -5.82 16.29 -14.96
C SER A 95 -5.62 15.31 -13.81
N LYS A 96 -6.43 15.43 -12.76
CA LYS A 96 -6.38 14.57 -11.58
C LYS A 96 -7.15 13.26 -11.80
N ASP A 97 -7.00 12.66 -12.96
CA ASP A 97 -7.68 11.41 -13.25
C ASP A 97 -7.02 10.26 -12.45
N PRO A 98 -7.71 9.71 -11.42
CA PRO A 98 -7.13 8.71 -10.53
C PRO A 98 -6.73 7.45 -11.29
N VAL A 99 -7.43 7.13 -12.36
CA VAL A 99 -7.20 5.92 -13.16
C VAL A 99 -5.86 5.99 -13.89
N VAL A 100 -5.54 7.16 -14.50
CA VAL A 100 -4.28 7.34 -15.24
C VAL A 100 -3.09 7.32 -14.28
N ILE A 101 -3.23 7.97 -13.11
CA ILE A 101 -2.20 7.96 -12.08
C ILE A 101 -1.98 6.54 -11.55
N LEU A 102 -3.05 5.79 -11.27
CA LEU A 102 -3.00 4.41 -10.82
C LEU A 102 -2.34 3.50 -11.86
N PHE A 103 -2.65 3.71 -13.14
CA PHE A 103 -2.01 2.97 -14.23
C PHE A 103 -0.50 3.25 -14.29
N GLY A 104 -0.10 4.52 -14.27
CA GLY A 104 1.31 4.92 -14.22
C GLY A 104 2.04 4.33 -13.00
N ALA A 105 1.42 4.40 -11.83
CA ALA A 105 1.89 3.83 -10.59
C ALA A 105 2.12 2.30 -10.71
N THR A 106 1.13 1.59 -11.26
CA THR A 106 1.20 0.14 -11.46
C THR A 106 2.32 -0.24 -12.43
N VAL A 107 2.44 0.46 -13.55
CA VAL A 107 3.52 0.23 -14.52
C VAL A 107 4.89 0.42 -13.89
N ALA A 108 5.09 1.51 -13.13
CA ALA A 108 6.37 1.77 -12.47
C ALA A 108 6.67 0.72 -11.38
N GLY A 109 5.68 0.30 -10.60
CA GLY A 109 5.83 -0.76 -9.61
C GLY A 109 6.21 -2.10 -10.24
N LEU A 110 5.57 -2.47 -11.36
CA LEU A 110 5.93 -3.66 -12.12
C LEU A 110 7.34 -3.56 -12.70
N LEU A 111 7.72 -2.40 -13.25
CA LEU A 111 9.08 -2.16 -13.74
C LEU A 111 10.11 -2.30 -12.60
N GLY A 112 9.83 -1.72 -11.43
CA GLY A 112 10.67 -1.89 -10.25
C GLY A 112 10.87 -3.37 -9.88
N THR A 113 9.78 -4.14 -9.89
CA THR A 113 9.82 -5.59 -9.63
C THR A 113 10.66 -6.35 -10.68
N VAL A 114 10.51 -6.00 -11.96
CA VAL A 114 11.31 -6.59 -13.05
C VAL A 114 12.79 -6.25 -12.88
N VAL A 115 13.12 -5.00 -12.54
CA VAL A 115 14.50 -4.55 -12.32
C VAL A 115 15.13 -5.28 -11.14
N VAL A 116 14.43 -5.44 -10.02
CA VAL A 116 14.91 -6.26 -8.87
C VAL A 116 15.21 -7.68 -9.33
N SER A 117 14.28 -8.30 -10.05
CA SER A 117 14.45 -9.67 -10.55
C SER A 117 15.61 -9.79 -11.52
N TRP A 118 15.82 -8.80 -12.39
CA TRP A 118 16.91 -8.73 -13.34
C TRP A 118 18.27 -8.59 -12.64
N ILE A 119 18.40 -7.68 -11.66
CA ILE A 119 19.61 -7.50 -10.86
C ILE A 119 19.98 -8.82 -10.17
N ARG A 120 19.02 -9.50 -9.53
CA ARG A 120 19.25 -10.80 -8.87
C ARG A 120 19.73 -11.89 -9.82
N LYS A 121 19.22 -11.92 -11.05
CA LYS A 121 19.62 -12.94 -12.05
C LYS A 121 20.98 -12.67 -12.66
N THR A 122 21.34 -11.40 -12.79
CA THR A 122 22.56 -10.98 -13.54
C THR A 122 23.75 -10.78 -12.59
N THR A 123 23.49 -10.50 -11.31
CA THR A 123 24.54 -10.18 -10.34
C THR A 123 24.52 -11.15 -9.15
N ARG A 124 25.63 -11.22 -8.41
CA ARG A 124 25.74 -11.99 -7.16
C ARG A 124 25.29 -11.21 -5.92
N VAL A 125 24.58 -10.12 -6.12
CA VAL A 125 24.13 -9.23 -5.04
C VAL A 125 23.00 -9.91 -4.25
N LYS A 126 23.02 -9.75 -2.94
CA LYS A 126 21.94 -10.23 -2.05
C LYS A 126 20.62 -9.53 -2.39
N GLU A 127 19.51 -10.23 -2.16
CA GLU A 127 18.16 -9.72 -2.48
C GLU A 127 17.86 -8.38 -1.83
N ASP A 128 18.20 -8.22 -0.54
CA ASP A 128 17.99 -6.96 0.19
C ASP A 128 18.78 -5.79 -0.40
N SER A 129 20.01 -6.05 -0.88
CA SER A 129 20.81 -5.00 -1.53
C SER A 129 20.25 -4.60 -2.89
N ALA A 130 19.71 -5.55 -3.66
CA ALA A 130 19.02 -5.26 -4.91
C ALA A 130 17.74 -4.45 -4.69
N LEU A 131 16.98 -4.78 -3.64
CA LEU A 131 15.80 -4.02 -3.22
C LEU A 131 16.17 -2.59 -2.82
N GLY A 132 17.20 -2.40 -2.00
CA GLY A 132 17.68 -1.08 -1.59
C GLY A 132 18.16 -0.22 -2.77
N LEU A 133 18.83 -0.82 -3.77
CA LEU A 133 19.26 -0.12 -4.97
C LEU A 133 18.08 0.38 -5.82
N VAL A 134 17.08 -0.47 -6.02
CA VAL A 134 15.87 -0.12 -6.78
C VAL A 134 15.05 0.93 -6.01
N LEU A 135 14.90 0.77 -4.69
CA LEU A 135 14.25 1.76 -3.84
C LEU A 135 14.90 3.14 -4.02
N ALA A 136 16.21 3.24 -3.80
CA ALA A 136 16.93 4.51 -3.87
C ALA A 136 16.88 5.12 -5.28
N GLY A 137 17.07 4.31 -6.33
CA GLY A 137 17.07 4.77 -7.72
C GLY A 137 15.70 5.28 -8.17
N PHE A 138 14.66 4.51 -7.97
CA PHE A 138 13.29 4.92 -8.33
C PHE A 138 12.80 6.09 -7.50
N TYR A 139 13.09 6.09 -6.20
CA TYR A 139 12.76 7.22 -5.33
C TYR A 139 13.43 8.51 -5.82
N ALA A 140 14.73 8.49 -6.12
CA ALA A 140 15.45 9.66 -6.61
C ALA A 140 14.85 10.18 -7.93
N VAL A 141 14.56 9.29 -8.88
CA VAL A 141 13.90 9.66 -10.15
C VAL A 141 12.50 10.25 -9.89
N GLY A 142 11.73 9.61 -9.00
CA GLY A 142 10.40 10.10 -8.62
C GLY A 142 10.44 11.51 -8.06
N ILE A 143 11.32 11.77 -7.10
CA ILE A 143 11.50 13.10 -6.50
C ILE A 143 11.98 14.14 -7.52
N CYS A 144 12.89 13.78 -8.42
CA CYS A 144 13.31 14.68 -9.50
C CYS A 144 12.11 15.10 -10.37
N ILE A 145 11.29 14.14 -10.81
CA ILE A 145 10.11 14.44 -11.64
C ILE A 145 9.09 15.28 -10.85
N LEU A 146 8.82 14.94 -9.60
CA LEU A 146 7.92 15.70 -8.72
C LEU A 146 8.41 17.14 -8.52
N THR A 147 9.71 17.36 -8.35
CA THR A 147 10.30 18.69 -8.22
C THR A 147 10.13 19.52 -9.50
N VAL A 148 10.22 18.89 -10.66
CA VAL A 148 9.95 19.55 -11.94
C VAL A 148 8.48 19.94 -12.05
N ILE A 149 7.56 19.04 -11.67
CA ILE A 149 6.12 19.30 -11.66
C ILE A 149 5.77 20.49 -10.75
N GLN A 150 6.40 20.57 -9.57
CA GLN A 150 6.18 21.67 -8.61
C GLN A 150 6.60 23.04 -9.14
N LYS A 151 7.53 23.09 -10.09
CA LYS A 151 7.96 24.34 -10.74
C LYS A 151 7.09 24.75 -11.94
N MET A 152 6.25 23.85 -12.42
CA MET A 152 5.32 24.13 -13.50
C MET A 152 4.07 24.81 -12.93
N ASP A 153 3.58 25.89 -13.60
CA ASP A 153 2.37 26.63 -13.23
C ASP A 153 1.06 25.86 -13.49
N PHE A 154 1.07 24.54 -13.28
CA PHE A 154 -0.15 23.75 -13.28
C PHE A 154 -0.89 23.99 -11.97
N GLY A 155 -1.89 24.87 -12.00
CA GLY A 155 -2.73 25.15 -10.84
C GLY A 155 -3.28 23.88 -10.20
N ASN A 156 -2.94 23.66 -8.94
CA ASN A 156 -3.49 22.64 -8.06
C ASN A 156 -2.75 21.30 -8.01
N GLN A 157 -1.57 21.30 -7.40
CA GLN A 157 -0.71 20.12 -7.14
C GLN A 157 -1.23 19.16 -6.06
N SER A 158 -2.35 19.49 -5.39
CA SER A 158 -2.90 18.80 -4.23
C SER A 158 -3.30 17.32 -4.45
N GLY A 159 -3.23 16.81 -5.68
CA GLY A 159 -3.52 15.40 -5.97
C GLY A 159 -2.35 14.44 -5.68
N ILE A 160 -1.11 14.93 -5.76
CA ILE A 160 0.11 14.15 -5.55
C ILE A 160 0.32 13.87 -4.07
N ASP A 161 -0.06 14.84 -3.21
CA ASP A 161 0.06 14.71 -1.75
C ASP A 161 -0.75 13.53 -1.20
N LYS A 162 -1.87 13.17 -1.84
CA LYS A 162 -2.65 11.99 -1.48
C LYS A 162 -1.86 10.68 -1.58
N PHE A 163 -1.03 10.54 -2.61
CA PHE A 163 -0.23 9.33 -2.80
C PHE A 163 0.97 9.25 -1.85
N LEU A 164 1.53 10.40 -1.47
CA LEU A 164 2.67 10.45 -0.55
C LEU A 164 2.25 10.22 0.90
N PHE A 165 1.23 10.96 1.35
CA PHE A 165 0.83 10.99 2.76
C PHE A 165 -0.39 10.12 3.07
N GLY A 166 -1.14 9.72 2.03
CA GLY A 166 -2.41 9.05 2.17
C GLY A 166 -3.51 10.01 2.68
N GLN A 167 -4.74 9.73 2.33
CA GLN A 167 -5.88 10.52 2.81
C GLN A 167 -7.14 9.65 2.85
N ALA A 168 -7.21 8.75 3.82
CA ALA A 168 -8.33 7.80 3.96
C ALA A 168 -9.70 8.50 4.01
N ALA A 169 -9.78 9.68 4.65
CA ALA A 169 -11.01 10.45 4.75
C ALA A 169 -11.51 11.05 3.42
N ALA A 170 -10.63 11.16 2.42
CA ALA A 170 -10.95 11.72 1.10
C ALA A 170 -11.06 10.64 0.00
N LEU A 171 -11.25 9.37 0.39
CA LEU A 171 -11.47 8.27 -0.55
C LEU A 171 -12.80 8.46 -1.30
N SER A 172 -12.74 8.42 -2.62
CA SER A 172 -13.92 8.42 -3.47
C SER A 172 -14.56 7.02 -3.51
N ALA A 173 -15.81 6.95 -3.96
CA ALA A 173 -16.47 5.67 -4.18
C ALA A 173 -15.79 4.84 -5.29
N GLU A 174 -15.12 5.50 -6.24
CA GLU A 174 -14.35 4.84 -7.30
C GLU A 174 -13.09 4.19 -6.75
N ASP A 175 -12.36 4.89 -5.86
CA ASP A 175 -11.18 4.35 -5.19
C ASP A 175 -11.55 3.10 -4.38
N VAL A 176 -12.66 3.14 -3.63
CA VAL A 176 -13.15 1.99 -2.86
C VAL A 176 -13.54 0.81 -3.74
N ARG A 177 -14.15 1.06 -4.91
CA ARG A 177 -14.45 -0.03 -5.88
C ARG A 177 -13.16 -0.67 -6.41
N LEU A 178 -12.16 0.14 -6.77
CA LEU A 178 -10.85 -0.36 -7.21
C LEU A 178 -10.18 -1.20 -6.13
N MET A 179 -10.15 -0.72 -4.89
CA MET A 179 -9.64 -1.47 -3.73
C MET A 179 -10.40 -2.77 -3.53
N GLY A 180 -11.72 -2.75 -3.67
CA GLY A 180 -12.57 -3.94 -3.59
C GLY A 180 -12.26 -4.96 -4.69
N MET A 181 -12.11 -4.52 -5.94
CA MET A 181 -11.71 -5.40 -7.06
C MET A 181 -10.34 -6.03 -6.82
N VAL A 182 -9.37 -5.25 -6.34
CA VAL A 182 -8.04 -5.77 -6.02
C VAL A 182 -8.09 -6.75 -4.84
N ALA A 183 -8.88 -6.45 -3.80
CA ALA A 183 -9.05 -7.36 -2.66
C ALA A 183 -9.67 -8.70 -3.05
N VAL A 184 -10.71 -8.67 -3.89
CA VAL A 184 -11.33 -9.88 -4.45
C VAL A 184 -10.35 -10.63 -5.35
N GLY A 185 -9.63 -9.92 -6.23
CA GLY A 185 -8.59 -10.50 -7.07
C GLY A 185 -7.47 -11.16 -6.25
N ALA A 186 -7.02 -10.50 -5.17
CA ALA A 186 -6.04 -11.04 -4.23
C ALA A 186 -6.54 -12.32 -3.56
N LEU A 187 -7.79 -12.30 -3.08
CA LEU A 187 -8.41 -13.46 -2.44
C LEU A 187 -8.52 -14.65 -3.41
N LEU A 188 -9.00 -14.40 -4.63
CA LEU A 188 -9.11 -15.42 -5.68
C LEU A 188 -7.73 -15.97 -6.04
N MET A 189 -6.75 -15.10 -6.26
CA MET A 189 -5.38 -15.48 -6.61
C MET A 189 -4.73 -16.33 -5.51
N VAL A 190 -4.81 -15.88 -4.26
CA VAL A 190 -4.25 -16.63 -3.12
C VAL A 190 -4.98 -17.96 -2.93
N THR A 191 -6.30 -18.00 -3.10
CA THR A 191 -7.09 -19.24 -2.96
C THR A 191 -6.77 -20.23 -4.06
N PHE A 192 -6.63 -19.76 -5.30
CA PHE A 192 -6.35 -20.61 -6.47
C PHE A 192 -4.93 -21.16 -6.43
N PHE A 193 -3.94 -20.32 -6.12
CA PHE A 193 -2.52 -20.71 -6.06
C PHE A 193 -2.05 -21.05 -4.63
N ARG A 194 -2.96 -21.34 -3.71
CA ARG A 194 -2.64 -21.56 -2.30
C ARG A 194 -1.53 -22.60 -2.08
N LYS A 195 -1.62 -23.74 -2.76
CA LYS A 195 -0.67 -24.84 -2.61
C LYS A 195 0.72 -24.47 -3.14
N GLU A 196 0.76 -23.90 -4.34
CA GLU A 196 1.97 -23.51 -5.02
C GLU A 196 2.67 -22.35 -4.28
N LEU A 197 1.91 -21.36 -3.85
CA LEU A 197 2.42 -20.24 -3.05
C LEU A 197 3.01 -20.70 -1.72
N LEU A 198 2.34 -21.63 -1.05
CA LEU A 198 2.80 -22.16 0.23
C LEU A 198 4.09 -22.96 0.07
N VAL A 199 4.12 -23.93 -0.85
CA VAL A 199 5.31 -24.76 -1.10
C VAL A 199 6.50 -23.90 -1.53
N THR A 200 6.31 -22.96 -2.47
CA THR A 200 7.38 -22.06 -2.94
C THR A 200 7.85 -21.06 -1.90
N SER A 201 7.05 -20.79 -0.86
CA SER A 201 7.44 -19.85 0.20
C SER A 201 8.31 -20.51 1.27
N PHE A 202 8.16 -21.81 1.48
CA PHE A 202 8.96 -22.53 2.48
C PHE A 202 10.19 -23.21 1.87
N ASP A 203 10.06 -23.84 0.70
CA ASP A 203 11.16 -24.54 0.04
C ASP A 203 11.05 -24.48 -1.48
N GLU A 204 11.82 -23.57 -2.09
CA GLU A 204 11.89 -23.44 -3.55
C GLU A 204 12.55 -24.66 -4.22
N GLY A 205 13.47 -25.36 -3.53
CA GLY A 205 14.14 -26.54 -4.05
C GLY A 205 13.16 -27.70 -4.18
N PHE A 206 12.40 -27.97 -3.13
CA PHE A 206 11.33 -28.96 -3.14
C PHE A 206 10.23 -28.61 -4.16
N ALA A 207 9.82 -27.34 -4.24
CA ALA A 207 8.83 -26.91 -5.24
C ALA A 207 9.26 -27.25 -6.66
N ARG A 208 10.53 -27.03 -7.01
CA ARG A 208 11.10 -27.37 -8.33
C ARG A 208 11.14 -28.88 -8.56
N SER A 209 11.47 -29.68 -7.54
CA SER A 209 11.54 -31.15 -7.67
C SER A 209 10.16 -31.79 -7.94
N VAL A 210 9.09 -31.15 -7.44
CA VAL A 210 7.70 -31.61 -7.66
C VAL A 210 7.11 -31.03 -8.95
N GLY A 211 7.87 -30.22 -9.72
CA GLY A 211 7.45 -29.68 -11.02
C GLY A 211 6.66 -28.37 -10.92
N VAL A 212 6.64 -27.69 -9.78
CA VAL A 212 5.99 -26.37 -9.65
C VAL A 212 6.82 -25.31 -10.39
N PRO A 213 6.23 -24.50 -11.27
CA PRO A 213 6.92 -23.41 -11.97
C PRO A 213 7.19 -22.23 -11.01
N VAL A 214 8.24 -22.37 -10.19
CA VAL A 214 8.59 -21.43 -9.10
C VAL A 214 8.68 -19.98 -9.58
N GLU A 215 9.30 -19.74 -10.74
CA GLU A 215 9.45 -18.39 -11.30
C GLU A 215 8.09 -17.77 -11.65
N PHE A 216 7.19 -18.53 -12.23
CA PHE A 216 5.83 -18.07 -12.56
C PHE A 216 5.07 -17.69 -11.27
N ILE A 217 5.08 -18.57 -10.27
CA ILE A 217 4.41 -18.32 -8.99
C ILE A 217 5.00 -17.10 -8.27
N ARG A 218 6.31 -16.91 -8.38
CA ARG A 218 6.97 -15.70 -7.87
C ARG A 218 6.43 -14.43 -8.56
N TYR A 219 6.36 -14.41 -9.89
CA TYR A 219 5.82 -13.25 -10.63
C TYR A 219 4.35 -13.01 -10.31
N VAL A 220 3.54 -14.04 -10.19
CA VAL A 220 2.14 -13.92 -9.78
C VAL A 220 2.02 -13.24 -8.41
N LEU A 221 2.82 -13.66 -7.43
CA LEU A 221 2.85 -13.06 -6.11
C LEU A 221 3.27 -11.58 -6.17
N LEU A 222 4.34 -11.27 -6.91
CA LEU A 222 4.89 -9.92 -7.01
C LEU A 222 3.93 -8.96 -7.73
N VAL A 223 3.25 -9.43 -8.77
CA VAL A 223 2.22 -8.65 -9.48
C VAL A 223 1.03 -8.37 -8.56
N GLY A 224 0.52 -9.38 -7.86
CA GLY A 224 -0.57 -9.20 -6.91
C GLY A 224 -0.21 -8.24 -5.79
N LEU A 225 1.02 -8.37 -5.24
CA LEU A 225 1.55 -7.46 -4.24
C LEU A 225 1.64 -6.02 -4.76
N THR A 226 2.08 -5.83 -6.02
CA THR A 226 2.14 -4.49 -6.64
C THR A 226 0.76 -3.85 -6.68
N PHE A 227 -0.27 -4.58 -7.12
CA PHE A 227 -1.64 -4.04 -7.11
C PHE A 227 -2.12 -3.70 -5.70
N ALA A 228 -1.87 -4.57 -4.71
CA ALA A 228 -2.26 -4.32 -3.33
C ALA A 228 -1.57 -3.07 -2.77
N VAL A 229 -0.27 -2.92 -2.98
CA VAL A 229 0.50 -1.75 -2.53
C VAL A 229 0.02 -0.47 -3.21
N VAL A 230 -0.09 -0.47 -4.55
CA VAL A 230 -0.48 0.72 -5.33
C VAL A 230 -1.86 1.24 -4.94
N THR A 231 -2.84 0.35 -4.76
CA THR A 231 -4.18 0.76 -4.34
C THR A 231 -4.22 1.22 -2.89
N SER A 232 -3.38 0.65 -2.02
CA SER A 232 -3.29 1.04 -0.62
C SER A 232 -2.62 2.40 -0.41
N LEU A 233 -1.72 2.81 -1.34
CA LEU A 233 -1.03 4.10 -1.28
C LEU A 233 -1.99 5.29 -1.23
N GLN A 234 -3.10 5.23 -1.95
CA GLN A 234 -4.11 6.31 -1.97
C GLN A 234 -4.74 6.55 -0.61
N ALA A 235 -4.93 5.50 0.17
CA ALA A 235 -5.58 5.57 1.48
C ALA A 235 -4.60 5.95 2.60
N VAL A 236 -3.42 5.34 2.62
CA VAL A 236 -2.51 5.36 3.78
C VAL A 236 -1.16 6.00 3.49
N GLY A 237 -0.81 6.19 2.23
CA GLY A 237 0.49 6.75 1.83
C GLY A 237 1.64 5.74 1.90
N VAL A 238 2.78 6.18 1.38
CA VAL A 238 3.97 5.33 1.15
C VAL A 238 4.48 4.66 2.43
N VAL A 239 4.60 5.42 3.51
CA VAL A 239 5.23 4.94 4.76
C VAL A 239 4.37 3.91 5.48
N LEU A 240 3.05 4.13 5.50
CA LEU A 240 2.16 3.27 6.30
C LEU A 240 1.80 1.97 5.58
N VAL A 241 1.88 1.94 4.24
CA VAL A 241 1.61 0.71 3.46
C VAL A 241 2.60 -0.39 3.78
N SER A 242 3.90 -0.08 3.89
CA SER A 242 4.93 -1.06 4.24
C SER A 242 4.70 -1.64 5.63
N ALA A 243 4.34 -0.78 6.60
CA ALA A 243 3.98 -1.23 7.95
C ALA A 243 2.72 -2.12 7.94
N LEU A 244 1.68 -1.73 7.19
CA LEU A 244 0.44 -2.48 7.10
C LEU A 244 0.60 -3.85 6.44
N LEU A 245 1.56 -3.97 5.52
CA LEU A 245 1.88 -5.23 4.86
C LEU A 245 2.57 -6.22 5.83
N ILE A 246 3.46 -5.72 6.68
CA ILE A 246 4.33 -6.57 7.52
C ILE A 246 3.68 -6.86 8.88
N THR A 247 3.08 -5.84 9.51
CA THR A 247 2.61 -5.93 10.90
C THR A 247 1.60 -7.05 11.15
N PRO A 248 0.53 -7.22 10.33
CA PRO A 248 -0.44 -8.28 10.59
C PRO A 248 0.17 -9.68 10.48
N ALA A 249 1.09 -9.86 9.53
CA ALA A 249 1.76 -11.13 9.33
C ALA A 249 2.80 -11.42 10.42
N ALA A 250 3.58 -10.40 10.83
CA ALA A 250 4.58 -10.56 11.88
C ALA A 250 3.96 -10.77 13.27
N THR A 251 2.75 -10.26 13.51
CA THR A 251 2.03 -10.49 14.79
C THR A 251 1.35 -11.84 14.86
N ALA A 252 1.07 -12.45 13.70
CA ALA A 252 0.46 -13.79 13.61
C ALA A 252 1.50 -14.93 13.67
N TYR A 253 2.79 -14.62 13.55
CA TYR A 253 3.90 -15.57 13.54
C TYR A 253 4.48 -15.71 14.94
#